data_17af510da13a9d3bb484498b427e0792
#
_entry.id   17af510da13a9d3bb484498b427e0792
#
_cell.length_a   1.000
_cell.length_b   1.000
_cell.length_c   1.000
_cell.angle_alpha   90.00
_cell.angle_beta   90.00
_cell.angle_gamma   90.00
#
_symmetry.space_group_name_H-M   'P 1'
#
loop_
_entity.id
_entity.type
_entity.pdbx_description
1 polymer ?
#
loop_
_entity_poly.entity_id
_entity_poly.type
_entity_poly.pdbx_seq_one_letter_code
_entity_poly.pdbx_strand_id
1 'polypeptide(L)'
;MSAKNDNVSTRGFFMTTDQPIDVAIIGGGPAGYAAAIYAARANLTTTVIEQGMSGGQIATTNEVENYPGIPLLSGAELGERFQQHAEGLGAQVTWSMVTGIDYDADAALFTVHHDMGDTLASSVIACMGATPRPAGFAGEDTYRGLSL
;
A
#
# COMPACT_ATOMS: atom_id res chain seq x y z
N MET A 1 -30.09 21.61 -40.77
CA MET A 1 -28.93 20.69 -40.69
C MET A 1 -28.00 21.26 -39.67
N SER A 2 -28.06 20.72 -38.44
CA SER A 2 -27.24 21.15 -37.29
C SER A 2 -26.27 20.02 -36.95
N ALA A 3 -24.99 20.28 -37.13
CA ALA A 3 -23.91 19.33 -36.77
C ALA A 3 -23.76 19.32 -35.27
N LYS A 4 -23.98 18.17 -34.62
CA LYS A 4 -23.58 17.89 -33.24
C LYS A 4 -22.05 17.71 -33.20
N ASN A 5 -21.39 18.59 -32.46
CA ASN A 5 -20.01 18.40 -32.06
C ASN A 5 -19.98 17.30 -30.98
N ASP A 6 -19.53 16.12 -31.34
CA ASP A 6 -19.16 15.07 -30.39
C ASP A 6 -17.79 15.41 -29.84
N ASN A 7 -17.79 15.95 -28.62
CA ASN A 7 -16.59 16.23 -27.86
C ASN A 7 -16.09 14.91 -27.27
N VAL A 8 -15.24 14.18 -28.01
CA VAL A 8 -14.54 13.00 -27.52
C VAL A 8 -13.50 13.47 -26.50
N SER A 9 -13.89 13.44 -25.22
CA SER A 9 -12.97 13.59 -24.11
C SER A 9 -12.03 12.38 -24.09
N THR A 10 -10.78 12.58 -24.46
CA THR A 10 -9.68 11.63 -24.22
C THR A 10 -9.38 11.57 -22.72
N ARG A 11 -10.22 10.89 -21.95
CA ARG A 11 -9.87 10.43 -20.62
C ARG A 11 -8.94 9.24 -20.81
N GLY A 12 -7.70 9.38 -20.33
CA GLY A 12 -6.73 8.31 -20.29
C GLY A 12 -7.35 7.05 -19.66
N PHE A 13 -6.99 5.90 -20.21
CA PHE A 13 -7.46 4.58 -19.78
C PHE A 13 -6.88 4.28 -18.39
N PHE A 14 -7.50 4.86 -17.34
CA PHE A 14 -7.26 4.44 -15.96
C PHE A 14 -8.23 3.28 -15.70
N MET A 15 -7.69 2.13 -15.30
CA MET A 15 -8.49 1.00 -14.85
C MET A 15 -9.11 1.37 -13.48
N THR A 16 -10.22 2.10 -13.50
CA THR A 16 -11.14 2.08 -12.37
C THR A 16 -11.86 0.74 -12.43
N THR A 17 -11.62 -0.13 -11.48
CA THR A 17 -12.48 -1.30 -11.29
C THR A 17 -13.83 -0.76 -10.82
N ASP A 18 -14.84 -0.79 -11.68
CA ASP A 18 -16.21 -0.29 -11.39
C ASP A 18 -16.90 -1.07 -10.24
N GLN A 19 -16.26 -2.09 -9.71
CA GLN A 19 -16.78 -2.91 -8.62
C GLN A 19 -15.95 -2.69 -7.35
N PRO A 20 -16.60 -2.42 -6.22
CA PRO A 20 -15.91 -2.31 -4.94
C PRO A 20 -15.19 -3.61 -4.58
N ILE A 21 -13.97 -3.49 -4.02
CA ILE A 21 -13.27 -4.60 -3.41
C ILE A 21 -13.67 -4.73 -1.93
N ASP A 22 -13.41 -5.90 -1.32
CA ASP A 22 -13.73 -6.10 0.09
C ASP A 22 -12.79 -5.31 1.01
N VAL A 23 -11.48 -5.32 0.71
CA VAL A 23 -10.46 -4.72 1.58
C VAL A 23 -9.41 -3.95 0.77
N ALA A 24 -9.30 -2.65 1.01
CA ALA A 24 -8.14 -1.85 0.60
C ALA A 24 -7.17 -1.71 1.77
N ILE A 25 -5.89 -2.01 1.55
CA ILE A 25 -4.84 -1.93 2.56
C ILE A 25 -3.85 -0.85 2.13
N ILE A 26 -3.63 0.15 2.98
CA ILE A 26 -2.73 1.26 2.69
C ILE A 26 -1.39 1.01 3.35
N GLY A 27 -0.37 0.75 2.54
CA GLY A 27 0.99 0.47 2.96
C GLY A 27 1.37 -1.01 2.89
N GLY A 28 2.44 -1.32 2.13
CA GLY A 28 3.02 -2.65 1.90
C GLY A 28 4.19 -2.98 2.83
N GLY A 29 4.13 -2.54 4.07
CA GLY A 29 5.02 -2.99 5.14
C GLY A 29 4.60 -4.33 5.73
N PRO A 30 5.30 -4.83 6.78
CA PRO A 30 4.98 -6.09 7.44
C PRO A 30 3.52 -6.18 7.92
N ALA A 31 2.97 -5.09 8.44
CA ALA A 31 1.58 -5.03 8.90
C ALA A 31 0.59 -5.16 7.73
N GLY A 32 0.84 -4.44 6.63
CA GLY A 32 -0.03 -4.46 5.45
C GLY A 32 -0.05 -5.82 4.77
N TYR A 33 1.11 -6.41 4.52
CA TYR A 33 1.16 -7.76 3.93
C TYR A 33 0.62 -8.84 4.87
N ALA A 34 0.84 -8.73 6.18
CA ALA A 34 0.20 -9.63 7.13
C ALA A 34 -1.33 -9.55 7.04
N ALA A 35 -1.90 -8.33 7.00
CA ALA A 35 -3.33 -8.14 6.82
C ALA A 35 -3.82 -8.71 5.46
N ALA A 36 -3.07 -8.46 4.37
CA ALA A 36 -3.39 -8.96 3.03
C ALA A 36 -3.42 -10.49 2.98
N ILE A 37 -2.45 -11.16 3.60
CA ILE A 37 -2.40 -12.62 3.70
C ILE A 37 -3.68 -13.17 4.37
N TYR A 38 -4.10 -12.58 5.48
CA TYR A 38 -5.31 -13.05 6.18
C TYR A 38 -6.60 -12.73 5.42
N ALA A 39 -6.71 -11.54 4.82
CA ALA A 39 -7.85 -11.16 4.00
C ALA A 39 -7.99 -12.08 2.77
N ALA A 40 -6.91 -12.31 2.03
CA ALA A 40 -6.91 -13.20 0.86
C ALA A 40 -7.24 -14.66 1.25
N ARG A 41 -6.73 -15.16 2.38
CA ARG A 41 -7.10 -16.50 2.89
C ARG A 41 -8.58 -16.61 3.27
N ALA A 42 -9.22 -15.49 3.60
CA ALA A 42 -10.67 -15.44 3.83
C ALA A 42 -11.47 -15.30 2.53
N ASN A 43 -10.82 -15.38 1.35
CA ASN A 43 -11.40 -15.17 0.03
C ASN A 43 -11.98 -13.77 -0.18
N LEU A 44 -11.44 -12.77 0.52
CA LEU A 44 -11.80 -11.37 0.30
C LEU A 44 -10.98 -10.80 -0.86
N THR A 45 -11.64 -10.07 -1.76
CA THR A 45 -10.95 -9.29 -2.78
C THR A 45 -10.12 -8.20 -2.12
N THR A 46 -8.79 -8.31 -2.22
CA THR A 46 -7.87 -7.51 -1.41
C THR A 46 -6.84 -6.82 -2.29
N THR A 47 -6.65 -5.52 -2.10
CA THR A 47 -5.59 -4.75 -2.76
C THR A 47 -4.75 -4.01 -1.72
N VAL A 48 -3.43 -4.19 -1.79
CA VAL A 48 -2.44 -3.39 -1.08
C VAL A 48 -2.03 -2.23 -1.96
N ILE A 49 -2.12 -1.00 -1.46
CA ILE A 49 -1.69 0.20 -2.17
C ILE A 49 -0.41 0.70 -1.48
N GLU A 50 0.72 0.62 -2.19
CA GLU A 50 2.05 0.94 -1.68
C GLU A 50 2.75 1.96 -2.59
N GLN A 51 3.32 3.00 -1.98
CA GLN A 51 3.97 4.08 -2.74
C GLN A 51 5.45 3.81 -3.07
N GLY A 52 6.09 2.89 -2.35
CA GLY A 52 7.52 2.67 -2.41
C GLY A 52 7.91 1.21 -2.59
N MET A 53 8.95 0.78 -1.89
CA MET A 53 9.41 -0.61 -1.93
C MET A 53 8.61 -1.49 -0.96
N SER A 54 8.36 -2.74 -1.36
CA SER A 54 7.79 -3.74 -0.45
C SER A 54 8.61 -3.88 0.83
N GLY A 55 7.90 -3.96 1.97
CA GLY A 55 8.53 -4.10 3.28
C GLY A 55 8.58 -2.80 4.09
N GLY A 56 8.30 -1.64 3.49
CA GLY A 56 8.32 -0.36 4.20
C GLY A 56 9.66 -0.12 4.90
N GLN A 57 9.65 0.26 6.17
CA GLN A 57 10.90 0.57 6.90
C GLN A 57 11.86 -0.62 7.03
N ILE A 58 11.37 -1.86 7.06
CA ILE A 58 12.25 -3.02 7.16
C ILE A 58 13.13 -3.19 5.92
N ALA A 59 12.67 -2.73 4.75
CA ALA A 59 13.41 -2.83 3.51
C ALA A 59 14.75 -2.06 3.53
N THR A 60 14.92 -1.10 4.42
CA THR A 60 16.16 -0.34 4.60
C THR A 60 17.17 -1.02 5.54
N THR A 61 16.80 -2.15 6.15
CA THR A 61 17.66 -2.90 7.08
C THR A 61 18.55 -3.86 6.28
N ASN A 62 19.87 -3.77 6.50
CA ASN A 62 20.80 -4.62 5.78
C ASN A 62 20.68 -6.11 6.15
N GLU A 63 20.51 -6.40 7.43
CA GLU A 63 20.45 -7.75 7.98
C GLU A 63 19.33 -7.88 9.01
N VAL A 64 18.50 -8.91 8.84
CA VAL A 64 17.43 -9.29 9.76
C VAL A 64 17.71 -10.70 10.24
N GLU A 65 18.08 -10.84 11.54
CA GLU A 65 18.44 -12.11 12.18
C GLU A 65 17.39 -12.62 13.16
N ASN A 66 16.43 -11.76 13.51
CA ASN A 66 15.48 -11.99 14.58
C ASN A 66 14.06 -12.25 14.12
N TYR A 67 13.87 -12.61 12.84
CA TYR A 67 12.55 -12.98 12.35
C TYR A 67 12.35 -14.51 12.49
N PRO A 68 11.33 -14.97 13.26
CA PRO A 68 11.13 -16.39 13.52
C PRO A 68 11.00 -17.22 12.24
N GLY A 69 11.76 -18.31 12.15
CA GLY A 69 11.75 -19.21 10.98
C GLY A 69 12.64 -18.78 9.82
N ILE A 70 13.27 -17.60 9.90
CA ILE A 70 14.21 -17.10 8.89
C ILE A 70 15.51 -16.69 9.62
N PRO A 71 16.61 -17.46 9.46
CA PRO A 71 17.82 -17.22 10.24
C PRO A 71 18.54 -15.92 9.93
N LEU A 72 18.61 -15.55 8.65
CA LEU A 72 19.26 -14.34 8.16
C LEU A 72 18.79 -14.01 6.75
N LEU A 73 18.41 -12.76 6.51
CA LEU A 73 18.26 -12.19 5.18
C LEU A 73 18.24 -10.65 5.27
N SER A 74 18.32 -9.97 4.12
CA SER A 74 18.12 -8.53 4.08
C SER A 74 16.65 -8.16 4.32
N GLY A 75 16.42 -6.97 4.85
CA GLY A 75 15.05 -6.45 5.02
C GLY A 75 14.31 -6.29 3.70
N ALA A 76 15.02 -5.97 2.60
CA ALA A 76 14.44 -5.91 1.25
C ALA A 76 13.91 -7.28 0.82
N GLU A 77 14.72 -8.35 0.94
CA GLU A 77 14.28 -9.71 0.63
C GLU A 77 13.12 -10.18 1.52
N LEU A 78 13.11 -9.76 2.79
CA LEU A 78 11.99 -10.08 3.69
C LEU A 78 10.70 -9.40 3.22
N GLY A 79 10.78 -8.13 2.82
CA GLY A 79 9.66 -7.40 2.24
C GLY A 79 9.10 -8.04 0.97
N GLU A 80 9.98 -8.46 0.06
CA GLU A 80 9.61 -9.18 -1.16
C GLU A 80 8.90 -10.52 -0.85
N ARG A 81 9.38 -11.26 0.14
CA ARG A 81 8.73 -12.53 0.57
C ARG A 81 7.35 -12.32 1.14
N PHE A 82 7.13 -11.23 1.88
CA PHE A 82 5.79 -10.88 2.36
C PHE A 82 4.85 -10.57 1.20
N GLN A 83 5.31 -9.77 0.24
CA GLN A 83 4.54 -9.47 -0.97
C GLN A 83 4.19 -10.75 -1.73
N GLN A 84 5.19 -11.55 -2.09
CA GLN A 84 5.00 -12.79 -2.84
C GLN A 84 4.03 -13.76 -2.14
N HIS A 85 4.08 -13.82 -0.81
CA HIS A 85 3.14 -14.64 -0.04
C HIS A 85 1.71 -14.11 -0.16
N ALA A 86 1.50 -12.80 -0.05
CA ALA A 86 0.17 -12.18 -0.18
C ALA A 86 -0.38 -12.36 -1.61
N GLU A 87 0.43 -12.09 -2.63
CA GLU A 87 0.06 -12.27 -4.05
C GLU A 87 -0.24 -13.74 -4.38
N GLY A 88 0.56 -14.66 -3.86
CA GLY A 88 0.35 -16.11 -4.02
C GLY A 88 -0.97 -16.61 -3.44
N LEU A 89 -1.59 -15.84 -2.54
CA LEU A 89 -2.92 -16.10 -1.99
C LEU A 89 -4.04 -15.31 -2.69
N GLY A 90 -3.69 -14.49 -3.69
CA GLY A 90 -4.65 -13.75 -4.50
C GLY A 90 -4.80 -12.27 -4.16
N ALA A 91 -4.04 -11.73 -3.20
CA ALA A 91 -3.99 -10.28 -2.99
C ALA A 91 -3.36 -9.58 -4.19
N GLN A 92 -3.84 -8.39 -4.53
CA GLN A 92 -3.24 -7.54 -5.55
C GLN A 92 -2.39 -6.45 -4.91
N VAL A 93 -1.36 -5.98 -5.63
CA VAL A 93 -0.55 -4.84 -5.21
C VAL A 93 -0.65 -3.75 -6.27
N THR A 94 -1.02 -2.54 -5.84
CA THR A 94 -1.04 -1.33 -6.66
C THR A 94 0.06 -0.39 -6.18
N TRP A 95 0.99 -0.08 -7.08
CA TRP A 95 2.09 0.84 -6.80
C TRP A 95 1.62 2.28 -7.01
N SER A 96 1.19 2.94 -5.94
CA SER A 96 0.64 4.28 -6.00
C SER A 96 0.66 4.95 -4.63
N MET A 97 0.77 6.27 -4.62
CA MET A 97 0.70 7.07 -3.41
C MET A 97 -0.76 7.40 -3.09
N VAL A 98 -1.23 7.00 -1.91
CA VAL A 98 -2.56 7.38 -1.41
C VAL A 98 -2.54 8.83 -0.96
N THR A 99 -3.49 9.61 -1.46
CA THR A 99 -3.62 11.05 -1.19
C THR A 99 -4.80 11.39 -0.28
N GLY A 100 -5.79 10.49 -0.18
CA GLY A 100 -6.96 10.71 0.65
C GLY A 100 -7.85 9.49 0.76
N ILE A 101 -8.79 9.54 1.69
CA ILE A 101 -9.83 8.53 1.89
C ILE A 101 -11.12 9.26 2.20
N ASP A 102 -12.17 8.96 1.45
CA ASP A 102 -13.53 9.41 1.73
C ASP A 102 -14.40 8.21 2.13
N TYR A 103 -15.43 8.47 2.92
CA TYR A 103 -16.42 7.48 3.30
C TYR A 103 -17.83 7.96 2.94
N ASP A 104 -18.51 7.20 2.11
CA ASP A 104 -19.92 7.41 1.79
C ASP A 104 -20.77 6.55 2.75
N ALA A 105 -21.47 7.23 3.66
CA ALA A 105 -22.30 6.56 4.67
C ALA A 105 -23.59 5.95 4.07
N ASP A 106 -24.08 6.49 2.97
CA ASP A 106 -25.32 5.99 2.31
C ASP A 106 -25.01 4.71 1.52
N ALA A 107 -23.88 4.68 0.85
CA ALA A 107 -23.39 3.50 0.12
C ALA A 107 -22.64 2.50 1.03
N ALA A 108 -22.23 2.90 2.22
CA ALA A 108 -21.34 2.18 3.13
C ALA A 108 -20.01 1.75 2.46
N LEU A 109 -19.42 2.66 1.67
CA LEU A 109 -18.21 2.42 0.90
C LEU A 109 -17.14 3.48 1.19
N PHE A 110 -15.91 3.05 1.13
CA PHE A 110 -14.73 3.91 1.10
C PHE A 110 -14.27 4.17 -0.33
N THR A 111 -13.84 5.38 -0.59
CA THR A 111 -13.07 5.76 -1.79
C THR A 111 -11.65 6.07 -1.35
N VAL A 112 -10.69 5.26 -1.78
CA VAL A 112 -9.27 5.50 -1.54
C VAL A 112 -8.69 6.19 -2.78
N HIS A 113 -8.32 7.46 -2.65
CA HIS A 113 -7.74 8.27 -3.71
C HIS A 113 -6.25 8.05 -3.80
N HIS A 114 -5.73 7.80 -4.99
CA HIS A 114 -4.30 7.61 -5.22
C HIS A 114 -3.88 8.03 -6.64
N ASP A 115 -2.59 8.17 -6.91
CA ASP A 115 -2.08 8.73 -8.18
C ASP A 115 -2.51 7.96 -9.44
N MET A 116 -2.88 6.68 -9.29
CA MET A 116 -3.35 5.84 -10.40
C MET A 116 -4.86 5.87 -10.59
N GLY A 117 -5.60 6.63 -9.77
CA GLY A 117 -7.07 6.75 -9.79
C GLY A 117 -7.69 6.49 -8.43
N ASP A 118 -8.90 5.98 -8.40
CA ASP A 118 -9.65 5.70 -7.18
C ASP A 118 -9.89 4.20 -7.02
N THR A 119 -9.79 3.72 -5.76
CA THR A 119 -10.18 2.36 -5.39
C THR A 119 -11.39 2.42 -4.47
N LEU A 120 -12.49 1.80 -4.88
CA LEU A 120 -13.67 1.62 -4.03
C LEU A 120 -13.51 0.36 -3.17
N ALA A 121 -13.79 0.45 -1.88
CA ALA A 121 -13.65 -0.66 -0.95
C ALA A 121 -14.73 -0.68 0.12
N SER A 122 -15.16 -1.88 0.54
CA SER A 122 -16.07 -2.05 1.68
C SER A 122 -15.38 -1.79 3.02
N SER A 123 -14.06 -1.97 3.09
CA SER A 123 -13.26 -1.70 4.28
C SER A 123 -11.86 -1.22 3.93
N VAL A 124 -11.24 -0.46 4.84
CA VAL A 124 -9.87 0.04 4.70
C VAL A 124 -9.05 -0.34 5.93
N ILE A 125 -7.84 -0.85 5.70
CA ILE A 125 -6.85 -1.10 6.76
C ILE A 125 -5.68 -0.14 6.54
N ALA A 126 -5.46 0.77 7.51
CA ALA A 126 -4.40 1.75 7.46
C ALA A 126 -3.10 1.17 8.07
N CYS A 127 -2.11 0.88 7.22
CA CYS A 127 -0.81 0.29 7.57
C CYS A 127 0.36 1.18 7.11
N MET A 128 0.19 2.49 7.16
CA MET A 128 1.12 3.49 6.60
C MET A 128 2.46 3.60 7.35
N GLY A 129 2.60 2.87 8.45
CA GLY A 129 3.81 2.90 9.25
C GLY A 129 4.03 4.23 9.97
N ALA A 130 5.30 4.60 10.18
CA ALA A 130 5.69 5.85 10.82
C ALA A 130 6.97 6.40 10.18
N THR A 131 7.09 7.71 10.16
CA THR A 131 8.34 8.38 9.79
C THR A 131 8.90 9.06 11.04
N PRO A 132 10.18 8.85 11.40
CA PRO A 132 10.80 9.52 12.54
C PRO A 132 10.74 11.04 12.36
N ARG A 133 10.26 11.74 13.37
CA ARG A 133 10.25 13.19 13.38
C ARG A 133 11.65 13.70 13.74
N PRO A 134 12.25 14.60 12.97
CA PRO A 134 13.49 15.25 13.37
C PRO A 134 13.33 15.98 14.70
N ALA A 135 14.27 15.83 15.60
CA ALA A 135 14.28 16.52 16.89
C ALA A 135 14.72 17.97 16.77
N GLY A 136 15.45 18.32 15.68
CA GLY A 136 15.86 19.68 15.33
C GLY A 136 17.04 20.22 16.12
N PHE A 137 17.82 19.38 16.78
CA PHE A 137 19.04 19.83 17.46
C PHE A 137 20.25 19.85 16.53
N ALA A 138 21.26 20.67 16.84
CA ALA A 138 22.47 20.79 16.04
C ALA A 138 23.24 19.47 16.00
N GLY A 139 23.57 19.00 14.79
CA GLY A 139 24.31 17.73 14.58
C GLY A 139 23.42 16.51 14.41
N GLU A 140 22.10 16.61 14.50
CA GLU A 140 21.20 15.46 14.32
C GLU A 140 21.45 14.73 13.01
N ASP A 141 21.59 15.46 11.90
CA ASP A 141 21.80 14.85 10.58
C ASP A 141 23.17 14.17 10.44
N THR A 142 24.16 14.61 11.22
CA THR A 142 25.52 14.03 11.23
C THR A 142 25.56 12.71 11.98
N TYR A 143 24.78 12.58 13.05
CA TYR A 143 24.84 11.44 13.96
C TYR A 143 23.64 10.48 13.85
N ARG A 144 22.65 10.80 12.99
CA ARG A 144 21.49 9.94 12.79
C ARG A 144 21.90 8.58 12.22
N GLY A 145 21.53 7.49 12.90
CA GLY A 145 21.80 6.12 12.47
C GLY A 145 23.22 5.64 12.78
N LEU A 146 24.04 6.44 13.45
CA LEU A 146 25.30 5.97 14.03
C LEU A 146 24.98 5.39 15.41
N SER A 147 25.07 4.06 15.55
CA SER A 147 25.04 3.45 16.87
C SER A 147 26.34 3.78 17.59
N LEU A 148 26.26 4.27 18.81
CA LEU A 148 27.38 4.38 19.74
C LEU A 148 27.64 3.01 20.37
#